data_629c581b55375a067f9072f2a7c269e0
#
_entry.id   629c581b55375a067f9072f2a7c269e0
#
_cell.length_a   1.000
_cell.length_b   1.000
_cell.length_c   1.000
_cell.angle_alpha   90.00
_cell.angle_beta   90.00
_cell.angle_gamma   90.00
#
_symmetry.space_group_name_H-M   'P 1'
#
loop_
_entity.id
_entity.type
_entity.pdbx_description
1 polymer ?
#
loop_
_entity_poly.entity_id
_entity_poly.type
_entity_poly.pdbx_seq_one_letter_code
_entity_poly.pdbx_strand_id
1 'polypeptide(L)'
;RRTRRVGMTLLILLVISTIPTGYIKCGVDRDRPFLTWEGTELPIKIEPDSFSLFCEGKSWTAGFPSGHAARAAMFAFVIVYALSERFTRWCNLIWLYPVLICFSRVYILQHYPLDVIGGTVLGIFLAGIVSNKLKLYQIFHSSKT
;
A
#
# COMPACT_ATOMS: atom_id res chain seq x y z
N ARG A 1 -16.82 -4.75 18.97
CA ARG A 1 -16.53 -3.31 18.76
C ARG A 1 -15.10 -3.07 18.23
N ARG A 2 -14.05 -3.73 18.77
CA ARG A 2 -12.63 -3.55 18.32
C ARG A 2 -12.43 -3.95 16.86
N THR A 3 -12.85 -5.14 16.47
CA THR A 3 -12.72 -5.65 15.08
C THR A 3 -13.38 -4.73 14.06
N ARG A 4 -14.58 -4.20 14.39
CA ARG A 4 -15.27 -3.24 13.53
C ARG A 4 -14.47 -1.97 13.30
N ARG A 5 -13.79 -1.44 14.34
CA ARG A 5 -12.96 -0.24 14.21
C ARG A 5 -11.71 -0.48 13.35
N VAL A 6 -11.04 -1.64 13.53
CA VAL A 6 -9.92 -2.03 12.66
C VAL A 6 -10.37 -2.12 11.20
N GLY A 7 -11.48 -2.81 10.94
CA GLY A 7 -12.05 -2.90 9.59
C GLY A 7 -12.39 -1.53 8.99
N MET A 8 -13.02 -0.65 9.77
CA MET A 8 -13.31 0.73 9.33
C MET A 8 -12.02 1.52 9.02
N THR A 9 -10.99 1.39 9.85
CA THR A 9 -9.70 2.04 9.61
C THR A 9 -9.08 1.57 8.31
N LEU A 10 -9.10 0.27 8.04
CA LEU A 10 -8.58 -0.30 6.80
C LEU A 10 -9.36 0.19 5.57
N LEU A 11 -10.69 0.29 5.65
CA LEU A 11 -11.52 0.84 4.58
C LEU A 11 -11.21 2.32 4.33
N ILE A 12 -11.12 3.12 5.38
CA ILE A 12 -10.76 4.54 5.30
C ILE A 12 -9.38 4.70 4.66
N LEU A 13 -8.41 3.92 5.09
CA LEU A 13 -7.05 3.96 4.53
C LEU A 13 -7.02 3.57 3.05
N LEU A 14 -7.80 2.56 2.65
CA LEU A 14 -7.89 2.14 1.26
C LEU A 14 -8.40 3.29 0.37
N VAL A 15 -9.43 4.01 0.81
CA VAL A 15 -9.98 5.15 0.09
C VAL A 15 -9.00 6.33 0.10
N ILE A 16 -8.50 6.72 1.28
CA ILE A 16 -7.59 7.87 1.43
C ILE A 16 -6.28 7.65 0.66
N SER A 17 -5.74 6.43 0.60
CA SER A 17 -4.49 6.17 -0.12
C SER A 17 -4.59 6.36 -1.62
N THR A 18 -5.77 6.23 -2.18
CA THR A 18 -5.97 6.36 -3.64
C THR A 18 -5.66 7.77 -4.13
N ILE A 19 -6.03 8.79 -3.34
CA ILE A 19 -5.86 10.20 -3.70
C ILE A 19 -4.37 10.58 -3.80
N PRO A 20 -3.54 10.50 -2.73
CA PRO A 20 -2.14 10.91 -2.83
C PRO A 20 -1.34 10.02 -3.79
N THR A 21 -1.64 8.72 -3.85
CA THR A 21 -0.99 7.83 -4.81
C THR A 21 -1.27 8.26 -6.25
N GLY A 22 -2.52 8.62 -6.56
CA GLY A 22 -2.91 9.11 -7.88
C GLY A 22 -2.21 10.43 -8.22
N TYR A 23 -2.25 11.42 -7.34
CA TYR A 23 -1.60 12.72 -7.57
C TYR A 23 -0.08 12.59 -7.76
N ILE A 24 0.61 11.79 -6.93
CA ILE A 24 2.06 11.61 -7.06
C ILE A 24 2.37 10.91 -8.39
N LYS A 25 1.57 9.93 -8.81
CA LYS A 25 1.73 9.27 -10.11
C LYS A 25 1.68 10.27 -11.25
N CYS A 26 0.70 11.18 -11.22
CA CYS A 26 0.57 12.22 -12.23
C CYS A 26 1.76 13.19 -12.25
N GLY A 27 2.26 13.56 -11.06
CA GLY A 27 3.36 14.52 -10.95
C GLY A 27 4.73 13.96 -11.32
N VAL A 28 4.96 12.67 -11.06
CA VAL A 28 6.25 12.02 -11.36
C VAL A 28 6.30 11.44 -12.78
N ASP A 29 5.17 10.98 -13.30
CA ASP A 29 4.95 10.42 -14.66
C ASP A 29 6.08 9.46 -15.10
N ARG A 30 6.51 8.58 -14.19
CA ARG A 30 7.59 7.63 -14.45
C ARG A 30 7.05 6.37 -15.10
N ASP A 31 7.56 6.03 -16.29
CA ASP A 31 7.19 4.82 -17.00
C ASP A 31 7.54 3.55 -16.22
N ARG A 32 6.74 2.51 -16.42
CA ARG A 32 6.96 1.20 -15.81
C ARG A 32 8.02 0.41 -16.57
N PRO A 33 8.75 -0.53 -15.91
CA PRO A 33 9.82 -1.31 -16.53
C PRO A 33 9.40 -2.02 -17.83
N PHE A 34 8.21 -2.62 -17.85
CA PHE A 34 7.73 -3.35 -19.02
C PHE A 34 7.45 -2.47 -20.26
N LEU A 35 7.32 -1.16 -20.09
CA LEU A 35 7.15 -0.21 -21.19
C LEU A 35 8.50 0.24 -21.76
N THR A 36 9.57 0.14 -20.99
CA THR A 36 10.91 0.66 -21.35
C THR A 36 11.84 -0.43 -21.88
N TRP A 37 11.56 -1.69 -21.61
CA TRP A 37 12.40 -2.81 -22.03
C TRP A 37 11.81 -3.53 -23.24
N GLU A 38 12.40 -3.28 -24.41
CA GLU A 38 12.02 -3.96 -25.64
C GLU A 38 12.25 -5.48 -25.52
N GLY A 39 11.29 -6.27 -25.99
CA GLY A 39 11.37 -7.73 -26.01
C GLY A 39 11.02 -8.42 -24.68
N THR A 40 10.59 -7.70 -23.66
CA THR A 40 10.04 -8.34 -22.44
C THR A 40 8.60 -8.78 -22.64
N GLU A 41 8.38 -10.08 -22.73
CA GLU A 41 7.03 -10.63 -22.61
C GLU A 41 6.66 -10.73 -21.13
N LEU A 42 5.58 -10.08 -20.75
CA LEU A 42 5.04 -10.22 -19.40
C LEU A 42 4.52 -11.64 -19.19
N PRO A 43 4.85 -12.30 -18.07
CA PRO A 43 4.30 -13.62 -17.74
C PRO A 43 2.77 -13.61 -17.59
N ILE A 44 2.17 -12.43 -17.42
CA ILE A 44 0.73 -12.22 -17.30
C ILE A 44 0.36 -11.01 -18.14
N LYS A 45 -0.57 -11.17 -19.09
CA LYS A 45 -1.15 -10.05 -19.83
C LYS A 45 -1.98 -9.21 -18.88
N ILE A 46 -1.58 -7.96 -18.69
CA ILE A 46 -2.28 -7.01 -17.85
C ILE A 46 -2.98 -6.03 -18.78
N GLU A 47 -4.31 -6.08 -18.77
CA GLU A 47 -5.10 -5.10 -19.52
C GLU A 47 -5.04 -3.74 -18.80
N PRO A 48 -4.94 -2.63 -19.56
CA PRO A 48 -5.00 -1.30 -18.96
C PRO A 48 -6.38 -1.08 -18.36
N ASP A 49 -6.40 -0.63 -17.08
CA ASP A 49 -7.63 -0.18 -16.45
C ASP A 49 -8.21 1.01 -17.24
N SER A 50 -9.37 0.82 -17.83
CA SER A 50 -10.09 1.88 -18.55
C SER A 50 -10.61 2.98 -17.63
N PHE A 51 -10.62 2.73 -16.31
CA PHE A 51 -11.09 3.68 -15.31
C PHE A 51 -9.90 4.38 -14.63
N SER A 52 -9.66 5.60 -15.02
CA SER A 52 -8.65 6.46 -14.41
C SER A 52 -9.31 7.70 -13.82
N LEU A 53 -9.30 7.80 -12.48
CA LEU A 53 -9.73 8.99 -11.75
C LEU A 53 -8.75 10.16 -11.88
N PHE A 54 -7.53 9.90 -12.35
CA PHE A 54 -6.42 10.84 -12.36
C PHE A 54 -5.69 10.78 -13.70
N CYS A 55 -5.23 11.94 -14.20
CA CYS A 55 -4.30 12.09 -15.32
C CYS A 55 -4.77 11.52 -16.67
N GLU A 56 -6.05 11.59 -17.01
CA GLU A 56 -6.56 11.23 -18.35
C GLU A 56 -6.00 9.89 -18.91
N GLY A 57 -5.96 8.84 -18.08
CA GLY A 57 -5.46 7.52 -18.46
C GLY A 57 -3.97 7.25 -18.19
N LYS A 58 -3.14 8.26 -17.93
CA LYS A 58 -1.71 8.07 -17.67
C LYS A 58 -1.39 7.38 -16.34
N SER A 59 -2.35 7.29 -15.41
CA SER A 59 -2.13 6.60 -14.12
C SER A 59 -1.80 5.11 -14.28
N TRP A 60 -2.19 4.51 -15.42
CA TRP A 60 -1.85 3.14 -15.74
C TRP A 60 -0.37 2.97 -16.10
N THR A 61 0.18 3.87 -16.91
CA THR A 61 1.60 3.83 -17.34
C THR A 61 2.54 4.25 -16.23
N ALA A 62 2.09 5.13 -15.32
CA ALA A 62 2.93 5.65 -14.25
C ALA A 62 3.26 4.58 -13.19
N GLY A 63 4.57 4.38 -12.99
CA GLY A 63 5.12 3.39 -12.05
C GLY A 63 5.18 3.88 -10.60
N PHE A 64 5.59 5.11 -10.36
CA PHE A 64 5.85 5.63 -9.01
C PHE A 64 4.70 6.48 -8.45
N PRO A 65 4.32 6.29 -7.18
CA PRO A 65 4.69 5.19 -6.29
C PRO A 65 3.83 3.94 -6.53
N SER A 66 4.29 2.78 -6.03
CA SER A 66 3.50 1.55 -6.12
C SER A 66 2.30 1.58 -5.17
N GLY A 67 1.08 1.61 -5.72
CA GLY A 67 -0.14 1.57 -4.93
C GLY A 67 -0.35 0.24 -4.20
N HIS A 68 0.12 -0.88 -4.78
CA HIS A 68 0.07 -2.20 -4.13
C HIS A 68 0.98 -2.26 -2.91
N ALA A 69 2.21 -1.73 -3.01
CA ALA A 69 3.14 -1.66 -1.89
C ALA A 69 2.58 -0.77 -0.76
N ALA A 70 2.02 0.39 -1.11
CA ALA A 70 1.39 1.29 -0.14
C ALA A 70 0.27 0.60 0.64
N ARG A 71 -0.67 -0.04 -0.07
CA ARG A 71 -1.82 -0.73 0.57
C ARG A 71 -1.37 -1.92 1.41
N ALA A 72 -0.41 -2.71 0.92
CA ALA A 72 0.13 -3.84 1.69
C ALA A 72 0.82 -3.38 2.99
N ALA A 73 1.61 -2.31 2.92
CA ALA A 73 2.27 -1.73 4.08
C ALA A 73 1.28 -1.14 5.09
N MET A 74 0.25 -0.41 4.62
CA MET A 74 -0.82 0.09 5.48
C MET A 74 -1.55 -1.04 6.20
N PHE A 75 -1.92 -2.10 5.47
CA PHE A 75 -2.57 -3.26 6.05
C PHE A 75 -1.72 -3.89 7.15
N ALA A 76 -0.44 -4.18 6.84
CA ALA A 76 0.48 -4.75 7.82
C ALA A 76 0.62 -3.87 9.06
N PHE A 77 0.80 -2.55 8.87
CA PHE A 77 0.93 -1.59 9.97
C PHE A 77 -0.28 -1.63 10.90
N VAL A 78 -1.50 -1.53 10.37
CA VAL A 78 -2.73 -1.51 11.18
C VAL A 78 -2.95 -2.84 11.91
N ILE A 79 -2.70 -3.96 11.23
CA ILE A 79 -2.87 -5.29 11.84
C ILE A 79 -1.82 -5.54 12.92
N VAL A 80 -0.55 -5.24 12.66
CA VAL A 80 0.52 -5.35 13.68
C VAL A 80 0.18 -4.49 14.89
N TYR A 81 -0.26 -3.25 14.65
CA TYR A 81 -0.64 -2.33 15.70
C TYR A 81 -1.83 -2.86 16.53
N ALA A 82 -2.82 -3.48 15.87
CA ALA A 82 -3.98 -4.05 16.52
C ALA A 82 -3.70 -5.34 17.31
N LEU A 83 -2.72 -6.15 16.86
CA LEU A 83 -2.39 -7.46 17.43
C LEU A 83 -1.19 -7.45 18.36
N SER A 84 -0.39 -6.40 18.39
CA SER A 84 0.88 -6.32 19.11
C SER A 84 0.77 -6.66 20.60
N GLU A 85 -0.35 -6.35 21.24
CA GLU A 85 -0.58 -6.67 22.65
C GLU A 85 -0.89 -8.15 22.90
N ARG A 86 -1.49 -8.83 21.93
CA ARG A 86 -1.95 -10.21 22.12
C ARG A 86 -0.96 -11.25 21.60
N PHE A 87 -0.19 -10.92 20.57
CA PHE A 87 0.69 -11.83 19.85
C PHE A 87 2.04 -11.20 19.54
N THR A 88 2.73 -10.69 20.56
CA THR A 88 3.95 -9.88 20.43
C THR A 88 5.04 -10.52 19.56
N ARG A 89 5.21 -11.85 19.61
CA ARG A 89 6.27 -12.54 18.85
C ARG A 89 5.90 -12.80 17.39
N TRP A 90 4.62 -13.08 17.12
CA TRP A 90 4.16 -13.52 15.80
C TRP A 90 3.64 -12.38 14.93
N CYS A 91 3.29 -11.24 15.53
CA CYS A 91 2.76 -10.11 14.76
C CYS A 91 3.79 -9.55 13.77
N ASN A 92 5.08 -9.69 14.03
CA ASN A 92 6.13 -9.25 13.11
C ASN A 92 6.16 -10.06 11.79
N LEU A 93 5.66 -11.30 11.79
CA LEU A 93 5.54 -12.08 10.56
C LEU A 93 4.57 -11.46 9.55
N ILE A 94 3.66 -10.60 10.01
CA ILE A 94 2.73 -9.88 9.12
C ILE A 94 3.49 -8.98 8.15
N TRP A 95 4.69 -8.48 8.52
CA TRP A 95 5.53 -7.69 7.63
C TRP A 95 6.09 -8.48 6.43
N LEU A 96 6.07 -9.82 6.50
CA LEU A 96 6.41 -10.64 5.34
C LEU A 96 5.43 -10.43 4.17
N TYR A 97 4.16 -10.14 4.46
CA TYR A 97 3.15 -9.89 3.44
C TYR A 97 3.51 -8.70 2.52
N PRO A 98 3.76 -7.47 3.00
CA PRO A 98 4.18 -6.38 2.11
C PRO A 98 5.52 -6.65 1.41
N VAL A 99 6.46 -7.37 2.04
CA VAL A 99 7.72 -7.76 1.38
C VAL A 99 7.45 -8.64 0.17
N LEU A 100 6.60 -9.67 0.32
CA LEU A 100 6.23 -10.56 -0.79
C LEU A 100 5.47 -9.81 -1.90
N ILE A 101 4.58 -8.89 -1.53
CA ILE A 101 3.89 -8.04 -2.52
C ILE A 101 4.90 -7.17 -3.27
N CYS A 102 5.82 -6.49 -2.58
CA CYS A 102 6.85 -5.67 -3.21
C CYS A 102 7.70 -6.50 -4.17
N PHE A 103 8.18 -7.66 -3.73
CA PHE A 103 8.96 -8.57 -4.55
C PHE A 103 8.18 -8.99 -5.80
N SER A 104 6.92 -9.40 -5.65
CA SER A 104 6.09 -9.81 -6.78
C SER A 104 5.92 -8.70 -7.82
N ARG A 105 5.77 -7.42 -7.41
CA ARG A 105 5.61 -6.29 -8.32
C ARG A 105 6.88 -5.96 -9.11
N VAL A 106 8.03 -6.15 -8.50
CA VAL A 106 9.33 -6.02 -9.20
C VAL A 106 9.56 -7.21 -10.13
N TYR A 107 9.27 -8.42 -9.66
CA TYR A 107 9.45 -9.64 -10.44
C TYR A 107 8.65 -9.66 -11.75
N ILE A 108 7.39 -9.20 -11.72
CA ILE A 108 6.55 -9.10 -12.92
C ILE A 108 6.77 -7.82 -13.72
N LEU A 109 7.86 -7.09 -13.49
CA LEU A 109 8.27 -5.86 -14.19
C LEU A 109 7.22 -4.72 -14.19
N GLN A 110 6.30 -4.73 -13.22
CA GLN A 110 5.33 -3.65 -13.07
C GLN A 110 5.88 -2.40 -12.39
N HIS A 111 6.90 -2.57 -11.56
CA HIS A 111 7.48 -1.51 -10.77
C HIS A 111 8.98 -1.68 -10.63
N TYR A 112 9.71 -0.57 -10.60
CA TYR A 112 11.10 -0.56 -10.17
C TYR A 112 11.19 -0.71 -8.64
N PRO A 113 12.33 -1.19 -8.10
CA PRO A 113 12.52 -1.27 -6.65
C PRO A 113 12.22 0.03 -5.91
N LEU A 114 12.56 1.18 -6.49
CA LEU A 114 12.29 2.49 -5.90
C LEU A 114 10.79 2.80 -5.79
N ASP A 115 9.98 2.31 -6.75
CA ASP A 115 8.53 2.53 -6.73
C ASP A 115 7.86 1.81 -5.56
N VAL A 116 8.32 0.60 -5.25
CA VAL A 116 7.79 -0.18 -4.12
C VAL A 116 8.28 0.35 -2.78
N ILE A 117 9.53 0.84 -2.72
CA ILE A 117 10.04 1.51 -1.51
C ILE A 117 9.23 2.78 -1.25
N GLY A 118 9.07 3.65 -2.26
CA GLY A 118 8.29 4.87 -2.14
C GLY A 118 6.83 4.60 -1.75
N GLY A 119 6.21 3.58 -2.36
CA GLY A 119 4.87 3.13 -1.99
C GLY A 119 4.78 2.65 -0.54
N THR A 120 5.74 1.84 -0.08
CA THR A 120 5.80 1.34 1.30
C THR A 120 5.90 2.47 2.31
N VAL A 121 6.81 3.43 2.08
CA VAL A 121 6.99 4.61 2.95
C VAL A 121 5.71 5.43 3.01
N LEU A 122 5.10 5.72 1.85
CA LEU A 122 3.82 6.43 1.78
C LEU A 122 2.72 5.69 2.56
N GLY A 123 2.64 4.37 2.41
CA GLY A 123 1.66 3.55 3.10
C GLY A 123 1.81 3.59 4.62
N ILE A 124 3.02 3.43 5.13
CA ILE A 124 3.31 3.51 6.57
C ILE A 124 2.97 4.91 7.12
N PHE A 125 3.35 5.96 6.39
CA PHE A 125 3.07 7.34 6.78
C PHE A 125 1.57 7.61 6.90
N LEU A 126 0.78 7.23 5.90
CA LEU A 126 -0.68 7.38 5.90
C LEU A 126 -1.33 6.55 7.02
N ALA A 127 -0.88 5.30 7.21
CA ALA A 127 -1.38 4.44 8.28
C ALA A 127 -1.09 5.05 9.67
N GLY A 128 0.10 5.61 9.87
CA GLY A 128 0.47 6.28 11.11
C GLY A 128 -0.43 7.48 11.42
N ILE A 129 -0.65 8.36 10.42
CA ILE A 129 -1.53 9.53 10.57
C ILE A 129 -2.97 9.11 10.93
N VAL A 130 -3.54 8.20 10.14
CA VAL A 130 -4.96 7.79 10.33
C VAL A 130 -5.13 7.04 11.64
N SER A 131 -4.20 6.14 11.99
CA SER A 131 -4.22 5.39 13.26
C SER A 131 -4.15 6.33 14.47
N ASN A 132 -3.33 7.38 14.38
CA ASN A 132 -3.23 8.39 15.42
C ASN A 132 -4.51 9.23 15.52
N LYS A 133 -5.03 9.71 14.39
CA LYS A 133 -6.29 10.51 14.34
C LYS A 133 -7.48 9.73 14.87
N LEU A 134 -7.60 8.45 14.54
CA LEU A 134 -8.66 7.57 15.03
C LEU A 134 -8.40 7.03 16.44
N LYS A 135 -7.31 7.45 17.09
CA LYS A 135 -6.92 7.05 18.44
C LYS A 135 -6.95 5.52 18.63
N LEU A 136 -6.49 4.78 17.63
CA LEU A 136 -6.48 3.30 17.71
C LEU A 136 -5.69 2.82 18.92
N TYR A 137 -4.60 3.48 19.28
CA TYR A 137 -3.80 3.19 20.48
C TYR A 137 -4.67 3.13 21.75
N GLN A 138 -5.50 4.15 21.98
CA GLN A 138 -6.33 4.22 23.18
C GLN A 138 -7.37 3.10 23.27
N ILE A 139 -7.82 2.58 22.13
CA ILE A 139 -8.82 1.51 22.07
C ILE A 139 -8.24 0.18 22.54
N PHE A 140 -6.96 -0.04 22.28
CA PHE A 140 -6.27 -1.28 22.63
C PHE A 140 -5.63 -1.21 24.03
N HIS A 141 -5.23 -0.02 24.50
CA HIS A 141 -4.60 0.19 25.81
C HIS A 141 -5.58 0.50 26.95
N SER A 142 -6.77 1.04 26.67
CA SER A 142 -7.78 1.37 27.70
C SER A 142 -8.42 0.16 28.39
N SER A 143 -8.04 -1.05 28.08
CA SER A 143 -8.63 -2.29 28.63
C SER A 143 -7.82 -2.86 29.83
N LYS A 144 -6.82 -2.13 30.31
CA LYS A 144 -5.96 -2.56 31.44
C LYS A 144 -6.27 -1.85 32.78
N THR A 145 -7.27 -1.01 32.84
CA THR A 145 -7.91 -0.49 34.04
C THR A 145 -9.31 -1.09 34.16
#